data_24c37ea82ef551fb57f282d92322c049
#
_entry.id   24c37ea82ef551fb57f282d92322c049
#
_cell.length_a   1.000
_cell.length_b   1.000
_cell.length_c   1.000
_cell.angle_alpha   90.00
_cell.angle_beta   90.00
_cell.angle_gamma   90.00
#
_symmetry.space_group_name_H-M   'P 1'
#
loop_
_entity.id
_entity.type
_entity.pdbx_description
1 polymer ?
#
loop_
_entity_poly.entity_id
_entity_poly.type
_entity_poly.pdbx_seq_one_letter_code
_entity_poly.pdbx_strand_id
1 'polypeptide(L)'
;MRFFTVRTDGASAYADAEFVIIAAPTNYDPQKNFFDCSAVEAVIELVLRSSETATMIIKSTIPVGYTESVRKKFNTDRIIFSPEFLRESKALYDNLYPSRIIVGCDEGTREAAEKFAALLVEGHGESFPQQGLGSMVAQ
;
A
#
# COMPACT_ATOMS: atom_id res chain seq x y z
N MET A 1 -6.98 18.25 -14.49
CA MET A 1 -6.79 19.01 -13.25
C MET A 1 -6.82 18.03 -12.09
N ARG A 2 -5.75 17.94 -11.32
CA ARG A 2 -5.72 17.04 -10.14
C ARG A 2 -6.12 17.85 -8.90
N PHE A 3 -7.12 17.38 -8.18
CA PHE A 3 -7.57 18.01 -6.94
C PHE A 3 -6.97 17.27 -5.76
N PHE A 4 -6.40 18.01 -4.82
CA PHE A 4 -5.94 17.50 -3.55
C PHE A 4 -6.88 18.01 -2.46
N THR A 5 -7.45 17.10 -1.66
CA THR A 5 -8.35 17.42 -0.56
C THR A 5 -7.85 16.78 0.73
N VAL A 6 -7.73 17.57 1.77
CA VAL A 6 -7.39 17.08 3.12
C VAL A 6 -8.69 16.83 3.89
N ARG A 7 -8.83 15.64 4.47
CA ARG A 7 -9.96 15.26 5.31
C ARG A 7 -9.46 14.60 6.59
N THR A 8 -10.17 14.80 7.68
CA THR A 8 -9.96 14.13 8.97
C THR A 8 -10.98 13.02 9.22
N ASP A 9 -12.03 12.95 8.40
CA ASP A 9 -13.03 11.89 8.41
C ASP A 9 -12.67 10.83 7.34
N GLY A 10 -12.06 9.74 7.78
CA GLY A 10 -11.67 8.64 6.91
C GLY A 10 -12.86 7.92 6.29
N ALA A 11 -13.97 7.77 7.01
CA ALA A 11 -15.15 7.06 6.50
C ALA A 11 -15.68 7.70 5.21
N SER A 12 -15.85 9.03 5.19
CA SER A 12 -16.30 9.73 3.99
C SER A 12 -15.25 9.78 2.88
N ALA A 13 -13.96 9.75 3.25
CA ALA A 13 -12.88 9.75 2.27
C ALA A 13 -12.73 8.40 1.54
N TYR A 14 -13.04 7.29 2.21
CA TYR A 14 -12.86 5.94 1.66
C TYR A 14 -14.06 5.43 0.87
N ALA A 15 -15.25 6.02 1.06
CA ALA A 15 -16.51 5.53 0.46
C ALA A 15 -16.41 5.38 -1.07
N ASP A 16 -15.83 6.36 -1.76
CA ASP A 16 -15.70 6.41 -3.21
C ASP A 16 -14.27 6.13 -3.71
N ALA A 17 -13.38 5.72 -2.81
CA ALA A 17 -11.99 5.47 -3.17
C ALA A 17 -11.84 4.16 -3.97
N GLU A 18 -11.07 4.19 -5.03
CA GLU A 18 -10.63 2.99 -5.74
C GLU A 18 -9.46 2.32 -5.02
N PHE A 19 -8.50 3.13 -4.58
CA PHE A 19 -7.35 2.70 -3.78
C PHE A 19 -7.27 3.48 -2.48
N VAL A 20 -7.00 2.80 -1.38
CA VAL A 20 -6.69 3.40 -0.09
C VAL A 20 -5.26 3.03 0.29
N ILE A 21 -4.38 4.02 0.31
CA ILE A 21 -2.97 3.83 0.68
C ILE A 21 -2.84 3.94 2.20
N ILE A 22 -2.39 2.86 2.83
CA ILE A 22 -2.17 2.77 4.27
C ILE A 22 -0.71 3.04 4.58
N ALA A 23 -0.43 4.20 5.18
CA ALA A 23 0.89 4.64 5.62
C ALA A 23 0.90 4.92 7.14
N ALA A 24 0.17 4.09 7.88
CA ALA A 24 0.09 4.21 9.34
C ALA A 24 1.41 3.80 10.02
N PRO A 25 1.75 4.39 11.17
CA PRO A 25 2.97 4.02 11.88
C PRO A 25 2.93 2.58 12.38
N THR A 26 4.06 1.91 12.32
CA THR A 26 4.29 0.58 12.88
C THR A 26 5.52 0.61 13.76
N ASN A 27 5.49 -0.09 14.90
CA ASN A 27 6.60 -0.13 15.84
C ASN A 27 7.09 -1.56 16.08
N TYR A 28 8.41 -1.74 16.05
CA TYR A 28 9.03 -2.99 16.45
C TYR A 28 9.56 -2.90 17.89
N ASP A 29 9.10 -3.80 18.76
CA ASP A 29 9.62 -3.97 20.12
C ASP A 29 10.65 -5.11 20.14
N PRO A 30 11.96 -4.80 20.23
CA PRO A 30 13.00 -5.81 20.20
C PRO A 30 13.03 -6.70 21.46
N GLN A 31 12.48 -6.22 22.59
CA GLN A 31 12.45 -7.00 23.82
C GLN A 31 11.39 -8.10 23.78
N LYS A 32 10.27 -7.82 23.11
CA LYS A 32 9.15 -8.76 22.95
C LYS A 32 9.21 -9.50 21.62
N ASN A 33 10.16 -9.14 20.74
CA ASN A 33 10.19 -9.60 19.34
C ASN A 33 8.81 -9.45 18.67
N PHE A 34 8.19 -8.28 18.88
CA PHE A 34 6.83 -8.02 18.47
C PHE A 34 6.74 -6.80 17.56
N PHE A 35 5.97 -6.93 16.49
CA PHE A 35 5.71 -5.87 15.53
C PHE A 35 4.28 -5.37 15.72
N ASP A 36 4.12 -4.16 16.23
CA ASP A 36 2.79 -3.56 16.43
C ASP A 36 2.27 -2.96 15.13
N CYS A 37 1.31 -3.65 14.53
CA CYS A 37 0.57 -3.22 13.33
C CYS A 37 -0.86 -2.77 13.64
N SER A 38 -1.20 -2.50 14.90
CA SER A 38 -2.56 -2.14 15.32
C SER A 38 -3.12 -0.92 14.58
N ALA A 39 -2.29 0.08 14.29
CA ALA A 39 -2.70 1.24 13.51
C ALA A 39 -3.06 0.89 12.06
N VAL A 40 -2.33 -0.03 11.43
CA VAL A 40 -2.64 -0.55 10.09
C VAL A 40 -3.99 -1.29 10.11
N GLU A 41 -4.20 -2.15 11.10
CA GLU A 41 -5.45 -2.90 11.24
C GLU A 41 -6.66 -2.00 11.48
N ALA A 42 -6.51 -0.94 12.29
CA ALA A 42 -7.57 0.03 12.51
C ALA A 42 -8.01 0.74 11.21
N VAL A 43 -7.06 1.06 10.32
CA VAL A 43 -7.39 1.63 9.02
C VAL A 43 -8.09 0.58 8.14
N ILE A 44 -7.62 -0.66 8.11
CA ILE A 44 -8.26 -1.75 7.35
C ILE A 44 -9.71 -1.92 7.77
N GLU A 45 -9.99 -1.97 9.08
CA GLU A 45 -11.35 -2.07 9.60
C GLU A 45 -12.23 -0.90 9.12
N LEU A 46 -11.70 0.31 9.19
CA LEU A 46 -12.44 1.49 8.77
C LEU A 46 -12.75 1.47 7.27
N VAL A 47 -11.79 1.07 6.44
CA VAL A 47 -12.01 0.93 4.99
C VAL A 47 -13.06 -0.11 4.69
N LEU A 48 -13.00 -1.28 5.34
CA LEU A 48 -13.97 -2.35 5.12
C LEU A 48 -15.41 -1.96 5.50
N ARG A 49 -15.57 -1.10 6.51
CA ARG A 49 -16.88 -0.55 6.90
C ARG A 49 -17.38 0.54 5.95
N SER A 50 -16.48 1.24 5.27
CA SER A 50 -16.80 2.44 4.49
C SER A 50 -16.90 2.18 3.00
N SER A 51 -16.26 1.12 2.49
CA SER A 51 -16.20 0.79 1.06
C SER A 51 -16.21 -0.72 0.83
N GLU A 52 -17.07 -1.14 -0.07
CA GLU A 52 -17.15 -2.55 -0.50
C GLU A 52 -16.15 -2.90 -1.62
N THR A 53 -15.57 -1.89 -2.26
CA THR A 53 -14.78 -2.08 -3.49
C THR A 53 -13.34 -1.61 -3.40
N ALA A 54 -13.01 -0.67 -2.50
CA ALA A 54 -11.67 -0.11 -2.39
C ALA A 54 -10.60 -1.17 -2.16
N THR A 55 -9.53 -1.12 -2.94
CA THR A 55 -8.33 -1.93 -2.71
C THR A 55 -7.38 -1.21 -1.76
N MET A 56 -6.98 -1.88 -0.70
CA MET A 56 -6.08 -1.34 0.32
C MET A 56 -4.62 -1.66 -0.04
N ILE A 57 -3.78 -0.63 -0.07
CA ILE A 57 -2.36 -0.74 -0.38
C ILE A 57 -1.57 -0.43 0.88
N ILE A 58 -0.96 -1.43 1.49
CA ILE A 58 -0.11 -1.23 2.67
C ILE A 58 1.26 -0.72 2.21
N LYS A 59 1.61 0.50 2.61
CA LYS A 59 2.93 1.11 2.43
C LYS A 59 3.76 1.11 3.71
N SER A 60 3.13 0.89 4.86
CA SER A 60 3.79 0.77 6.15
C SER A 60 4.74 -0.42 6.18
N THR A 61 5.81 -0.34 6.99
CA THR A 61 6.70 -1.47 7.25
C THR A 61 5.96 -2.54 8.05
N ILE A 62 5.91 -3.75 7.52
CA ILE A 62 5.19 -4.88 8.11
C ILE A 62 6.07 -6.14 8.11
N PRO A 63 5.85 -7.09 9.03
CA PRO A 63 6.60 -8.34 9.04
C PRO A 63 6.27 -9.24 7.84
N VAL A 64 7.18 -10.16 7.54
CA VAL A 64 6.98 -11.17 6.51
C VAL A 64 5.74 -12.01 6.81
N GLY A 65 4.92 -12.24 5.78
CA GLY A 65 3.66 -13.01 5.91
C GLY A 65 2.48 -12.23 6.49
N TYR A 66 2.68 -10.98 6.88
CA TYR A 66 1.62 -10.16 7.48
C TYR A 66 0.44 -9.95 6.54
N THR A 67 0.69 -9.66 5.27
CA THR A 67 -0.37 -9.42 4.28
C THR A 67 -1.32 -10.62 4.17
N GLU A 68 -0.77 -11.82 4.14
CA GLU A 68 -1.57 -13.05 4.09
C GLU A 68 -2.35 -13.26 5.39
N SER A 69 -1.71 -13.02 6.55
CA SER A 69 -2.37 -13.17 7.84
C SER A 69 -3.51 -12.18 8.05
N VAL A 70 -3.32 -10.92 7.64
CA VAL A 70 -4.35 -9.89 7.79
C VAL A 70 -5.52 -10.08 6.80
N ARG A 71 -5.26 -10.58 5.60
CA ARG A 71 -6.33 -11.01 4.68
C ARG A 71 -7.20 -12.10 5.28
N LYS A 72 -6.59 -13.12 5.89
CA LYS A 72 -7.32 -14.19 6.59
C LYS A 72 -8.09 -13.64 7.79
N LYS A 73 -7.47 -12.77 8.59
CA LYS A 73 -8.10 -12.15 9.77
C LYS A 73 -9.37 -11.37 9.42
N PHE A 74 -9.32 -10.58 8.36
CA PHE A 74 -10.44 -9.73 7.92
C PHE A 74 -11.31 -10.36 6.83
N ASN A 75 -11.03 -11.59 6.42
CA ASN A 75 -11.73 -12.31 5.36
C ASN A 75 -11.90 -11.46 4.09
N THR A 76 -10.79 -10.91 3.58
CA THR A 76 -10.79 -10.05 2.41
C THR A 76 -9.55 -10.26 1.54
N ASP A 77 -9.72 -10.26 0.23
CA ASP A 77 -8.61 -10.31 -0.75
C ASP A 77 -8.15 -8.93 -1.22
N ARG A 78 -8.82 -7.86 -0.77
CA ARG A 78 -8.59 -6.49 -1.23
C ARG A 78 -7.44 -5.77 -0.51
N ILE A 79 -6.39 -6.50 -0.14
CA ILE A 79 -5.20 -5.97 0.52
C ILE A 79 -3.97 -6.35 -0.30
N ILE A 80 -3.18 -5.35 -0.67
CA ILE A 80 -1.93 -5.49 -1.42
C ILE A 80 -0.81 -4.85 -0.61
N PHE A 81 0.39 -5.42 -0.67
CA PHE A 81 1.59 -4.81 -0.10
C PHE A 81 2.43 -4.16 -1.18
N SER A 82 2.79 -2.91 -0.98
CA SER A 82 3.72 -2.18 -1.84
C SER A 82 4.75 -1.48 -0.96
N PRO A 83 5.90 -2.12 -0.71
CA PRO A 83 6.93 -1.60 0.19
C PRO A 83 7.53 -0.29 -0.31
N GLU A 84 8.04 0.51 0.62
CA GLU A 84 8.76 1.75 0.35
C GLU A 84 10.28 1.54 0.48
N PHE A 85 11.05 2.03 -0.49
CA PHE A 85 12.51 1.88 -0.55
C PHE A 85 13.24 3.24 -0.57
N LEU A 86 12.70 4.24 0.08
CA LEU A 86 13.35 5.54 0.13
C LEU A 86 14.29 5.67 1.34
N ARG A 87 15.29 6.54 1.18
CA ARG A 87 16.16 6.98 2.27
C ARG A 87 15.54 8.20 2.94
N GLU A 88 15.41 8.18 4.27
CA GLU A 88 14.80 9.30 5.02
C GLU A 88 15.44 10.65 4.69
N SER A 89 16.77 10.70 4.60
CA SER A 89 17.52 11.92 4.27
C SER A 89 17.32 12.44 2.83
N LYS A 90 16.76 11.62 1.94
CA LYS A 90 16.51 11.92 0.52
C LYS A 90 15.09 11.54 0.09
N ALA A 91 14.16 11.49 1.01
CA ALA A 91 12.82 10.96 0.79
C ALA A 91 12.12 11.60 -0.42
N LEU A 92 12.17 12.92 -0.55
CA LEU A 92 11.57 13.60 -1.70
C LEU A 92 12.21 13.19 -3.02
N TYR A 93 13.54 13.14 -3.08
CA TYR A 93 14.26 12.74 -4.29
C TYR A 93 13.98 11.29 -4.66
N ASP A 94 14.08 10.37 -3.69
CA ASP A 94 13.85 8.95 -3.92
C ASP A 94 12.39 8.65 -4.27
N ASN A 95 11.46 9.51 -3.85
CA ASN A 95 10.05 9.40 -4.21
C ASN A 95 9.78 9.89 -5.65
N LEU A 96 10.48 10.95 -6.08
CA LEU A 96 10.39 11.45 -7.46
C LEU A 96 11.16 10.57 -8.46
N TYR A 97 12.24 9.94 -8.01
CA TYR A 97 13.13 9.11 -8.83
C TYR A 97 13.38 7.75 -8.15
N PRO A 98 12.35 6.91 -8.00
CA PRO A 98 12.49 5.64 -7.32
C PRO A 98 13.41 4.69 -8.10
N SER A 99 14.27 3.97 -7.40
CA SER A 99 15.12 2.95 -8.01
C SER A 99 14.32 1.73 -8.49
N ARG A 100 13.17 1.50 -7.86
CA ARG A 100 12.24 0.40 -8.16
C ARG A 100 10.86 0.69 -7.60
N ILE A 101 9.85 0.14 -8.24
CA ILE A 101 8.48 0.08 -7.77
C ILE A 101 8.13 -1.40 -7.62
N ILE A 102 7.71 -1.81 -6.42
CA ILE A 102 7.30 -3.19 -6.14
C ILE A 102 5.87 -3.17 -5.64
N VAL A 103 5.03 -3.99 -6.26
CA VAL A 103 3.66 -4.23 -5.85
C VAL A 103 3.44 -5.74 -5.77
N GLY A 104 3.20 -6.25 -4.56
CA GLY A 104 2.92 -7.66 -4.34
C GLY A 104 1.53 -8.01 -4.87
N CYS A 105 1.39 -9.17 -5.51
CA CYS A 105 0.10 -9.66 -5.97
C CYS A 105 0.05 -11.18 -5.99
N ASP A 106 -1.16 -11.72 -5.98
CA ASP A 106 -1.51 -13.07 -6.33
C ASP A 106 -2.46 -13.07 -7.55
N GLU A 107 -3.00 -14.22 -7.92
CA GLU A 107 -3.92 -14.30 -9.06
C GLU A 107 -5.17 -13.44 -8.86
N GLY A 108 -5.71 -13.39 -7.65
CA GLY A 108 -6.93 -12.64 -7.33
C GLY A 108 -6.74 -11.12 -7.27
N THR A 109 -5.52 -10.66 -7.01
CA THR A 109 -5.21 -9.23 -6.87
C THR A 109 -4.38 -8.65 -8.02
N ARG A 110 -4.02 -9.46 -9.01
CA ARG A 110 -3.15 -9.06 -10.12
C ARG A 110 -3.65 -7.84 -10.88
N GLU A 111 -4.90 -7.80 -11.27
CA GLU A 111 -5.48 -6.67 -12.01
C GLU A 111 -5.39 -5.37 -11.21
N ALA A 112 -5.76 -5.39 -9.93
CA ALA A 112 -5.66 -4.23 -9.05
C ALA A 112 -4.21 -3.80 -8.83
N ALA A 113 -3.28 -4.75 -8.68
CA ALA A 113 -1.86 -4.48 -8.52
C ALA A 113 -1.24 -3.84 -9.77
N GLU A 114 -1.57 -4.33 -10.97
CA GLU A 114 -1.11 -3.76 -12.23
C GLU A 114 -1.64 -2.34 -12.43
N LYS A 115 -2.91 -2.10 -12.11
CA LYS A 115 -3.53 -0.78 -12.17
C LYS A 115 -2.86 0.20 -11.19
N PHE A 116 -2.61 -0.23 -9.96
CA PHE A 116 -1.89 0.58 -8.97
C PHE A 116 -0.45 0.87 -9.41
N ALA A 117 0.28 -0.12 -9.91
CA ALA A 117 1.62 0.05 -10.44
C ALA A 117 1.66 1.05 -11.61
N ALA A 118 0.69 1.01 -12.51
CA ALA A 118 0.57 1.97 -13.62
C ALA A 118 0.36 3.40 -13.11
N LEU A 119 -0.46 3.61 -12.06
CA LEU A 119 -0.63 4.92 -11.42
C LEU A 119 0.67 5.45 -10.82
N LEU A 120 1.47 4.58 -10.18
CA LEU A 120 2.78 4.97 -9.65
C LEU A 120 3.73 5.38 -10.77
N VAL A 121 3.81 4.61 -11.85
CA VAL A 121 4.65 4.93 -13.02
C VAL A 121 4.23 6.25 -13.66
N GLU A 122 2.94 6.49 -13.86
CA GLU A 122 2.41 7.76 -14.36
C GLU A 122 2.79 8.95 -13.46
N GLY A 123 2.75 8.75 -12.14
CA GLY A 123 3.11 9.78 -11.17
C GLY A 123 4.58 10.21 -11.22
N HIS A 124 5.48 9.33 -11.70
CA HIS A 124 6.93 9.60 -11.83
C HIS A 124 7.34 10.22 -13.17
N GLY A 125 6.44 10.35 -14.14
CA GLY A 125 6.69 10.97 -15.43
C GLY A 125 7.65 10.18 -16.33
N GLU A 126 8.18 10.85 -17.38
CA GLU A 126 9.04 10.24 -18.41
C GLU A 126 10.41 9.71 -17.90
N SER A 127 10.75 10.00 -16.65
CA SER A 127 12.05 9.64 -16.06
C SER A 127 12.18 8.16 -15.66
N PHE A 128 11.09 7.40 -15.69
CA PHE A 128 11.12 5.99 -15.33
C PHE A 128 11.30 5.13 -16.58
N PRO A 129 12.45 4.40 -16.71
CA PRO A 129 12.62 3.50 -17.86
C PRO A 129 11.58 2.39 -17.78
N GLN A 130 10.76 2.27 -18.81
CA GLN A 130 9.71 1.25 -18.96
C GLN A 130 10.29 -0.17 -19.18
N GLN A 131 11.42 -0.49 -18.61
CA GLN A 131 12.01 -1.81 -18.72
C GLN A 131 11.65 -2.65 -17.50
N GLY A 132 10.67 -3.52 -17.71
CA GLY A 132 10.39 -4.66 -16.84
C GLY A 132 9.39 -4.35 -15.72
N LEU A 133 8.10 -4.35 -16.05
CA LEU A 133 7.05 -4.77 -15.12
C LEU A 133 7.27 -6.27 -14.83
N GLY A 134 8.29 -6.57 -14.05
CA GLY A 134 8.53 -7.90 -13.51
C GLY A 134 7.56 -8.12 -12.36
N SER A 135 6.59 -8.99 -12.53
CA SER A 135 5.76 -9.46 -11.44
C SER A 135 6.64 -10.26 -10.48
N MET A 136 7.04 -9.67 -9.36
CA MET A 136 7.51 -10.45 -8.22
C MET A 136 6.28 -10.91 -7.43
N VAL A 137 5.92 -12.17 -7.64
CA VAL A 137 5.05 -12.89 -6.71
C VAL A 137 5.89 -13.18 -5.47
N ALA A 138 5.66 -12.45 -4.39
CA ALA A 138 6.17 -12.84 -3.09
C ALA A 138 5.25 -13.95 -2.56
N GLN A 139 5.77 -15.17 -2.54
CA GLN A 139 5.21 -16.28 -1.77
C GLN A 139 5.44 -16.06 -0.28
#